data_499c9bad1353753d248d8717ee154196
#
_entry.id   499c9bad1353753d248d8717ee154196
#
_cell.length_a   1.000
_cell.length_b   1.000
_cell.length_c   1.000
_cell.angle_alpha   90.00
_cell.angle_beta   90.00
_cell.angle_gamma   90.00
#
_symmetry.space_group_name_H-M   'P 1'
#
loop_
_entity.id
_entity.type
_entity.pdbx_description
1 polymer ?
#
loop_
_entity_poly.entity_id
_entity_poly.type
_entity_poly.pdbx_seq_one_letter_code
_entity_poly.pdbx_strand_id
1 'polypeptide(L)'
;MAWHLAPSLVQLRNEVNARWPRRPKGSDGTVGDTSHSARASDHNPNNRDSVNAFDITYPGVDPKVIIAAVAKHPAGNYVIFNRKIYRRNNGWKAEPYSGTNPHTTHLHVSILQTVAAEQSKAKWLATAPVRPVRKPLPAYPGKSAFQ
;
A
#
# COMPACT_ATOMS: atom_id res chain seq x y z
N MET A 1 -20.50 -16.14 3.26
CA MET A 1 -19.45 -15.70 4.20
C MET A 1 -19.10 -14.24 3.96
N ALA A 2 -19.18 -13.48 5.01
CA ALA A 2 -18.86 -12.05 4.89
C ALA A 2 -17.37 -11.85 5.09
N TRP A 3 -16.73 -11.18 4.16
CA TRP A 3 -15.31 -10.82 4.27
C TRP A 3 -15.20 -9.29 4.36
N HIS A 4 -14.07 -8.83 4.84
CA HIS A 4 -13.76 -7.42 4.86
C HIS A 4 -12.29 -7.22 4.53
N LEU A 5 -11.97 -6.10 3.90
CA LEU A 5 -10.57 -5.69 3.74
C LEU A 5 -10.03 -5.28 5.10
N ALA A 6 -8.84 -5.73 5.46
CA ALA A 6 -8.24 -5.38 6.75
C ALA A 6 -8.31 -3.87 6.98
N PRO A 7 -8.72 -3.41 8.17
CA PRO A 7 -8.82 -1.97 8.44
C PRO A 7 -7.56 -1.18 8.13
N SER A 8 -6.38 -1.74 8.38
CA SER A 8 -5.13 -1.06 8.04
C SER A 8 -4.98 -0.88 6.53
N LEU A 9 -5.50 -1.80 5.72
CA LEU A 9 -5.46 -1.67 4.26
C LEU A 9 -6.55 -0.74 3.75
N VAL A 10 -7.69 -0.64 4.42
CA VAL A 10 -8.68 0.39 4.12
C VAL A 10 -8.04 1.76 4.30
N GLN A 11 -7.27 1.92 5.37
CA GLN A 11 -6.56 3.17 5.61
C GLN A 11 -5.52 3.43 4.52
N LEU A 12 -4.75 2.42 4.09
CA LEU A 12 -3.80 2.57 2.98
C LEU A 12 -4.51 3.05 1.73
N ARG A 13 -5.63 2.41 1.38
CA ARG A 13 -6.42 2.80 0.22
C ARG A 13 -6.86 4.26 0.29
N ASN A 14 -7.36 4.67 1.45
CA ASN A 14 -7.80 6.05 1.65
C ASN A 14 -6.64 7.03 1.52
N GLU A 15 -5.47 6.70 2.05
CA GLU A 15 -4.29 7.56 1.96
C GLU A 15 -3.78 7.63 0.53
N VAL A 16 -3.78 6.52 -0.19
CA VAL A 16 -3.37 6.48 -1.60
C VAL A 16 -4.34 7.33 -2.44
N ASN A 17 -5.63 7.21 -2.18
CA ASN A 17 -6.63 8.01 -2.90
C ASN A 17 -6.50 9.51 -2.60
N ALA A 18 -6.11 9.85 -1.38
CA ALA A 18 -5.90 11.26 -1.02
C ALA A 18 -4.62 11.83 -1.67
N ARG A 19 -3.58 10.99 -1.76
CA ARG A 19 -2.30 11.41 -2.35
C ARG A 19 -2.40 11.54 -3.87
N TRP A 20 -3.12 10.64 -4.52
CA TRP A 20 -3.29 10.61 -5.97
C TRP A 20 -4.77 10.54 -6.30
N PRO A 21 -5.50 11.66 -6.14
CA PRO A 21 -6.98 11.63 -6.22
C PRO A 21 -7.52 11.33 -7.62
N ARG A 22 -6.70 11.47 -8.65
CA ARG A 22 -7.12 11.21 -10.04
C ARG A 22 -6.59 9.89 -10.57
N ARG A 23 -6.01 9.07 -9.71
CA ARG A 23 -5.43 7.81 -10.17
C ARG A 23 -6.50 6.89 -10.76
N PRO A 24 -6.17 6.14 -11.80
CA PRO A 24 -7.08 5.09 -12.27
C PRO A 24 -7.14 3.96 -11.25
N LYS A 25 -8.22 3.17 -11.30
CA LYS A 25 -8.47 2.09 -10.33
C LYS A 25 -8.83 0.79 -11.01
N GLY A 26 -8.56 0.66 -12.32
CA GLY A 26 -8.99 -0.49 -13.11
C GLY A 26 -8.39 -1.82 -12.66
N SER A 27 -7.22 -1.79 -12.03
CA SER A 27 -6.55 -2.99 -11.51
C SER A 27 -6.53 -3.05 -10.00
N ASP A 28 -7.28 -2.19 -9.30
CA ASP A 28 -7.43 -2.31 -7.86
C ASP A 28 -8.13 -3.64 -7.54
N GLY A 29 -7.64 -4.32 -6.51
CA GLY A 29 -8.20 -5.60 -6.11
C GLY A 29 -8.13 -5.80 -4.61
N THR A 30 -9.11 -6.52 -4.09
CA THR A 30 -9.19 -6.83 -2.66
C THR A 30 -9.32 -8.35 -2.47
N VAL A 31 -10.51 -8.90 -2.58
CA VAL A 31 -10.73 -10.34 -2.40
C VAL A 31 -10.35 -11.09 -3.68
N GLY A 32 -9.79 -12.29 -3.52
CA GLY A 32 -9.42 -13.13 -4.66
C GLY A 32 -10.66 -13.65 -5.39
N ASP A 33 -10.51 -13.81 -6.69
CA ASP A 33 -11.55 -14.43 -7.52
C ASP A 33 -11.48 -15.96 -7.39
N THR A 34 -12.27 -16.65 -8.22
CA THR A 34 -12.34 -18.12 -8.18
C THR A 34 -10.97 -18.75 -8.39
N SER A 35 -10.14 -18.18 -9.25
CA SER A 35 -8.81 -18.74 -9.50
C SER A 35 -7.87 -18.57 -8.31
N HIS A 36 -8.06 -17.53 -7.51
CA HIS A 36 -7.27 -17.33 -6.29
C HIS A 36 -7.77 -18.20 -5.15
N SER A 37 -9.07 -18.43 -5.05
CA SER A 37 -9.64 -19.18 -3.94
C SER A 37 -9.18 -20.64 -3.92
N ALA A 38 -8.70 -21.17 -5.04
CA ALA A 38 -8.23 -22.55 -5.15
C ALA A 38 -6.78 -22.71 -4.70
N ARG A 39 -6.09 -21.65 -4.34
CA ARG A 39 -4.67 -21.73 -3.92
C ARG A 39 -4.39 -20.67 -2.87
N ALA A 40 -3.24 -20.83 -2.21
CA ALA A 40 -2.84 -19.89 -1.17
C ALA A 40 -2.62 -18.51 -1.77
N SER A 41 -3.30 -17.52 -1.22
CA SER A 41 -3.18 -16.13 -1.63
C SER A 41 -3.64 -15.24 -0.48
N ASP A 42 -2.95 -14.13 -0.27
CA ASP A 42 -3.36 -13.16 0.76
C ASP A 42 -4.61 -12.39 0.36
N HIS A 43 -5.06 -12.51 -0.89
CA HIS A 43 -6.37 -12.01 -1.29
C HIS A 43 -7.52 -12.90 -0.80
N ASN A 44 -7.23 -14.07 -0.27
CA ASN A 44 -8.27 -14.93 0.32
C ASN A 44 -8.51 -14.50 1.77
N PRO A 45 -9.77 -14.42 2.21
CA PRO A 45 -10.04 -14.13 3.62
C PRO A 45 -9.41 -15.18 4.54
N ASN A 46 -8.86 -14.73 5.65
CA ASN A 46 -8.34 -15.65 6.66
C ASN A 46 -9.47 -16.06 7.61
N ASN A 47 -9.14 -16.75 8.71
CA ASN A 47 -10.15 -17.25 9.65
C ASN A 47 -10.83 -16.15 10.47
N ARG A 48 -10.45 -14.89 10.28
CA ARG A 48 -11.14 -13.72 10.85
C ARG A 48 -11.94 -12.99 9.77
N ASP A 49 -12.12 -13.60 8.60
CA ASP A 49 -12.76 -13.00 7.42
C ASP A 49 -12.06 -11.75 6.93
N SER A 50 -10.78 -11.60 7.25
CA SER A 50 -9.96 -10.46 6.86
C SER A 50 -9.19 -10.76 5.58
N VAL A 51 -9.28 -9.86 4.61
CA VAL A 51 -8.46 -9.90 3.40
C VAL A 51 -7.24 -9.03 3.65
N ASN A 52 -6.06 -9.63 3.61
CA ASN A 52 -4.82 -8.99 4.03
C ASN A 52 -3.92 -8.65 2.85
N ALA A 53 -4.50 -8.39 1.71
CA ALA A 53 -3.80 -7.89 0.53
C ALA A 53 -4.66 -6.88 -0.19
N PHE A 54 -4.01 -5.91 -0.82
CA PHE A 54 -4.66 -4.88 -1.62
C PHE A 54 -3.80 -4.58 -2.84
N ASP A 55 -4.41 -4.61 -4.03
CA ASP A 55 -3.74 -4.27 -5.27
C ASP A 55 -4.02 -2.81 -5.61
N ILE A 56 -2.98 -2.06 -5.92
CA ILE A 56 -3.06 -0.64 -6.26
C ILE A 56 -2.70 -0.49 -7.74
N THR A 57 -3.61 0.04 -8.52
CA THR A 57 -3.43 0.21 -9.97
C THR A 57 -2.18 1.02 -10.30
N TYR A 58 -1.45 0.58 -11.31
CA TYR A 58 -0.31 1.28 -11.88
C TYR A 58 -0.50 1.34 -13.41
N PRO A 59 -0.20 2.46 -14.06
CA PRO A 59 0.33 3.70 -13.52
C PRO A 59 -0.72 4.57 -12.82
N GLY A 60 -0.28 5.63 -12.20
CA GLY A 60 -1.15 6.58 -11.51
C GLY A 60 -0.72 6.85 -10.08
N VAL A 61 0.27 6.11 -9.60
CA VAL A 61 0.90 6.28 -8.28
C VAL A 61 2.41 6.18 -8.45
N ASP A 62 3.16 6.62 -7.45
CA ASP A 62 4.61 6.44 -7.43
C ASP A 62 4.95 5.15 -6.69
N PRO A 63 5.39 4.09 -7.38
CA PRO A 63 5.69 2.82 -6.74
C PRO A 63 6.76 2.93 -5.65
N LYS A 64 7.76 3.78 -5.84
CA LYS A 64 8.83 3.94 -4.86
C LYS A 64 8.31 4.48 -3.54
N VAL A 65 7.37 5.41 -3.59
CA VAL A 65 6.74 5.96 -2.38
C VAL A 65 5.97 4.87 -1.65
N ILE A 66 5.20 4.07 -2.38
CA ILE A 66 4.40 3.00 -1.76
C ILE A 66 5.30 1.93 -1.17
N ILE A 67 6.30 1.45 -1.91
CA ILE A 67 7.20 0.41 -1.41
C ILE A 67 7.92 0.89 -0.14
N ALA A 68 8.42 2.13 -0.14
CA ALA A 68 9.09 2.69 1.02
C ALA A 68 8.14 2.81 2.22
N ALA A 69 6.89 3.21 1.97
CA ALA A 69 5.89 3.33 3.03
C ALA A 69 5.58 1.97 3.65
N VAL A 70 5.39 0.94 2.84
CA VAL A 70 5.12 -0.40 3.34
C VAL A 70 6.30 -0.94 4.13
N ALA A 71 7.53 -0.66 3.66
CA ALA A 71 8.74 -1.11 4.35
C ALA A 71 8.86 -0.51 5.76
N LYS A 72 8.33 0.67 5.99
CA LYS A 72 8.39 1.35 7.29
C LYS A 72 7.19 1.07 8.17
N HIS A 73 6.12 0.49 7.63
CA HIS A 73 4.88 0.30 8.37
C HIS A 73 4.95 -0.97 9.20
N PRO A 74 4.45 -0.95 10.43
CA PRO A 74 4.51 -2.14 11.31
C PRO A 74 3.71 -3.32 10.77
N ALA A 75 2.71 -3.09 9.92
CA ALA A 75 1.89 -4.16 9.38
C ALA A 75 2.42 -4.73 8.06
N GLY A 76 3.35 -4.06 7.38
CA GLY A 76 3.80 -4.47 6.06
C GLY A 76 4.48 -5.83 6.05
N ASN A 77 4.12 -6.68 5.10
CA ASN A 77 4.73 -8.00 4.94
C ASN A 77 5.56 -8.10 3.67
N TYR A 78 4.95 -7.81 2.52
CA TYR A 78 5.70 -7.77 1.27
C TYR A 78 4.94 -6.95 0.23
N VAL A 79 5.68 -6.55 -0.82
CA VAL A 79 5.11 -5.89 -1.99
C VAL A 79 5.62 -6.62 -3.22
N ILE A 80 4.74 -6.87 -4.20
CA ILE A 80 5.14 -7.40 -5.50
C ILE A 80 4.81 -6.34 -6.54
N PHE A 81 5.81 -5.99 -7.35
CA PHE A 81 5.62 -5.04 -8.43
C PHE A 81 6.67 -5.24 -9.51
N ASN A 82 6.25 -5.23 -10.75
CA ASN A 82 7.12 -5.23 -11.93
C ASN A 82 8.18 -6.32 -11.86
N ARG A 83 7.71 -7.57 -11.65
CA ARG A 83 8.53 -8.79 -11.62
C ARG A 83 9.51 -8.84 -10.45
N LYS A 84 9.28 -8.05 -9.41
CA LYS A 84 10.12 -8.03 -8.20
C LYS A 84 9.26 -8.15 -6.97
N ILE A 85 9.83 -8.78 -5.94
CA ILE A 85 9.20 -8.88 -4.63
C ILE A 85 10.12 -8.26 -3.58
N TYR A 86 9.52 -7.54 -2.65
CA TYR A 86 10.19 -6.86 -1.55
C TYR A 86 9.57 -7.38 -0.26
N ARG A 87 10.36 -8.08 0.55
CA ARG A 87 9.85 -8.78 1.74
C ARG A 87 10.44 -8.24 3.02
N ARG A 88 9.60 -8.18 4.05
CA ARG A 88 10.05 -7.85 5.39
C ARG A 88 11.18 -8.77 5.86
N ASN A 89 11.04 -10.07 5.61
CA ASN A 89 11.97 -11.06 6.16
C ASN A 89 13.34 -11.09 5.48
N ASN A 90 13.56 -10.29 4.44
CA ASN A 90 14.88 -10.16 3.85
C ASN A 90 15.35 -8.70 3.78
N GLY A 91 14.79 -7.84 4.65
CA GLY A 91 15.20 -6.44 4.72
C GLY A 91 14.67 -5.59 3.57
N TRP A 92 13.59 -6.03 2.91
CA TRP A 92 12.94 -5.27 1.83
C TRP A 92 13.82 -5.11 0.58
N LYS A 93 14.78 -6.00 0.39
CA LYS A 93 15.60 -6.00 -0.81
C LYS A 93 14.78 -6.46 -2.01
N ALA A 94 15.01 -5.84 -3.16
CA ALA A 94 14.37 -6.28 -4.39
C ALA A 94 14.90 -7.65 -4.79
N GLU A 95 14.00 -8.60 -5.01
CA GLU A 95 14.33 -9.93 -5.49
C GLU A 95 13.48 -10.25 -6.71
N PRO A 96 13.97 -11.10 -7.62
CA PRO A 96 13.13 -11.52 -8.75
C PRO A 96 11.89 -12.23 -8.25
N TYR A 97 10.75 -11.92 -8.87
CA TYR A 97 9.49 -12.60 -8.62
C TYR A 97 9.15 -13.47 -9.82
N SER A 98 9.06 -14.77 -9.62
CA SER A 98 8.83 -15.74 -10.69
C SER A 98 7.41 -16.30 -10.73
N GLY A 99 6.49 -15.71 -9.97
CA GLY A 99 5.09 -16.12 -10.02
C GLY A 99 4.46 -15.86 -11.38
N THR A 100 3.30 -16.47 -11.62
CA THR A 100 2.62 -16.37 -12.93
C THR A 100 2.15 -14.96 -13.25
N ASN A 101 1.82 -14.16 -12.23
CA ASN A 101 1.41 -12.77 -12.45
C ASN A 101 2.60 -11.85 -12.14
N PRO A 102 3.16 -11.17 -13.14
CA PRO A 102 4.32 -10.31 -12.91
C PRO A 102 4.02 -9.00 -12.21
N HIS A 103 2.73 -8.67 -11.99
CA HIS A 103 2.29 -7.46 -11.30
C HIS A 103 2.83 -6.19 -11.98
N THR A 104 2.62 -6.08 -13.31
CA THR A 104 3.05 -4.90 -14.06
C THR A 104 1.97 -3.82 -14.14
N THR A 105 0.71 -4.20 -13.88
CA THR A 105 -0.44 -3.26 -13.94
C THR A 105 -0.92 -2.81 -12.57
N HIS A 106 -0.31 -3.32 -11.52
CA HIS A 106 -0.66 -2.95 -10.14
C HIS A 106 0.47 -3.36 -9.19
N LEU A 107 0.49 -2.69 -8.02
CA LEU A 107 1.33 -3.13 -6.91
C LEU A 107 0.48 -4.01 -6.02
N HIS A 108 1.00 -5.18 -5.67
CA HIS A 108 0.37 -6.05 -4.69
C HIS A 108 0.98 -5.74 -3.33
N VAL A 109 0.17 -5.25 -2.39
CA VAL A 109 0.60 -4.96 -1.02
C VAL A 109 -0.01 -5.99 -0.09
N SER A 110 0.83 -6.65 0.69
CA SER A 110 0.39 -7.66 1.65
C SER A 110 0.82 -7.28 3.06
N ILE A 111 -0.07 -7.50 4.02
CA ILE A 111 0.24 -7.28 5.44
C ILE A 111 0.39 -8.61 6.16
N LEU A 112 0.99 -8.55 7.34
CA LEU A 112 1.15 -9.72 8.20
C LEU A 112 -0.23 -10.28 8.59
N GLN A 113 -0.32 -11.61 8.73
CA GLN A 113 -1.56 -12.30 9.08
C GLN A 113 -1.74 -12.31 10.60
N THR A 114 -1.83 -11.13 11.19
CA THR A 114 -2.02 -10.97 12.63
C THR A 114 -3.09 -9.93 12.89
N VAL A 115 -3.76 -10.06 14.04
CA VAL A 115 -4.74 -9.06 14.47
C VAL A 115 -4.10 -7.68 14.57
N ALA A 116 -2.88 -7.60 15.11
CA ALA A 116 -2.19 -6.31 15.25
C ALA A 116 -1.97 -5.63 13.90
N ALA A 117 -1.57 -6.39 12.87
CA ALA A 117 -1.36 -5.85 11.54
C ALA A 117 -2.69 -5.42 10.91
N GLU A 118 -3.73 -6.23 11.05
CA GLU A 118 -5.05 -5.94 10.48
C GLU A 118 -5.66 -4.68 11.08
N GLN A 119 -5.47 -4.46 12.37
CA GLN A 119 -6.10 -3.37 13.12
C GLN A 119 -5.21 -2.14 13.30
N SER A 120 -3.99 -2.16 12.76
CA SER A 120 -3.07 -1.05 12.94
C SER A 120 -3.66 0.25 12.39
N LYS A 121 -3.54 1.32 13.16
CA LYS A 121 -3.97 2.67 12.74
C LYS A 121 -2.80 3.55 12.36
N ALA A 122 -1.60 2.98 12.27
CA ALA A 122 -0.43 3.72 11.84
C ALA A 122 -0.63 4.19 10.40
N LYS A 123 -0.22 5.41 10.13
CA LYS A 123 -0.34 5.97 8.77
C LYS A 123 0.74 5.38 7.87
N TRP A 124 0.38 5.18 6.60
CA TRP A 124 1.30 4.64 5.61
C TRP A 124 2.11 5.75 4.93
N LEU A 125 1.42 6.82 4.51
CA LEU A 125 2.01 7.90 3.72
C LEU A 125 2.15 9.19 4.54
N ALA A 126 2.11 9.07 5.84
CA ALA A 126 2.05 10.24 6.72
C ALA A 126 3.26 11.16 6.58
N THR A 127 4.40 10.60 6.23
CA THR A 127 5.62 11.38 6.07
C THR A 127 5.68 12.14 4.77
N ALA A 128 4.72 11.97 3.90
CA ALA A 128 4.65 12.74 2.66
C ALA A 128 4.25 14.15 3.03
N PRO A 129 5.02 15.07 2.96
CA PRO A 129 4.66 16.42 3.31
C PRO A 129 4.25 17.23 2.12
N VAL A 130 4.16 17.52 2.44
CA VAL A 130 3.91 18.08 1.73
C VAL A 130 3.98 19.16 1.27
N ARG A 131 4.25 19.19 1.98
CA ARG A 131 4.24 20.15 1.91
C ARG A 131 4.39 20.90 1.55
N PRO A 132 4.43 21.23 1.63
CA PRO A 132 4.40 22.06 1.67
C PRO A 132 4.33 22.78 1.75
N VAL A 133 4.25 22.86 1.86
CA VAL A 133 4.16 23.70 1.93
C VAL A 133 4.27 24.49 2.12
N ARG A 134 4.36 24.80 1.98
CA ARG A 134 4.38 25.78 2.10
C ARG A 134 4.69 26.56 2.29
N LYS A 135 4.84 26.79 2.27
CA LYS A 135 5.05 27.68 2.42
C LYS A 135 5.16 28.36 2.64
N PRO A 136 5.25 28.66 2.69
CA PRO A 136 5.37 29.54 2.85
C PRO A 136 5.60 30.10 3.16
N LEU A 137 5.74 30.41 3.08
CA LEU A 137 5.90 31.22 3.26
C LEU A 137 6.14 31.90 3.60
N PRO A 138 6.32 32.23 3.56
CA PRO A 138 6.45 33.19 3.79
C PRO A 138 6.58 33.76 4.00
N ALA A 139 6.80 34.09 4.09
CA ALA A 139 6.75 34.86 4.19
C ALA A 139 6.90 35.32 4.52
N TYR A 140 7.52 35.95 4.10
CA TYR A 140 7.48 36.59 4.24
C TYR A 140 7.80 37.26 4.67
N PRO A 141 7.76 37.40 4.84
CA PRO A 141 7.81 38.02 4.97
C PRO A 141 7.91 38.28 5.48
N GLY A 142 8.43 38.44 5.63
CA GLY A 142 8.11 38.73 5.73
C GLY A 142 8.26 38.36 6.25
N LYS A 143 8.91 38.92 6.06
CA LYS A 143 8.64 38.68 6.19
C LYS A 143 8.70 38.13 6.68
N SER A 144 9.12 38.37 6.88
CA SER A 144 8.80 37.99 6.96
C SER A 144 8.92 37.24 7.25
N ALA A 145 9.26 37.18 7.50
CA ALA A 145 8.85 36.78 7.42
C ALA A 145 8.93 36.02 7.57
N PHE A 146 9.67 36.20 7.18
CA PHE A 146 9.19 35.83 7.02
C PHE A 146 9.29 35.56 7.12
N GLN A 147 9.32 35.04 7.24
CA GLN A 147 8.81 35.04 6.94
C GLN A 147 8.51 34.74 6.89
#